data_346d5193aab9f4e0332a51eaa0b07a3e
#
_entry.id   346d5193aab9f4e0332a51eaa0b07a3e
#
_cell.length_a   1.000
_cell.length_b   1.000
_cell.length_c   1.000
_cell.angle_alpha   90.00
_cell.angle_beta   90.00
_cell.angle_gamma   90.00
#
_symmetry.space_group_name_H-M   'P 1'
#
loop_
_entity.id
_entity.type
_entity.pdbx_description
1 polymer ?
#
loop_
_entity_poly.entity_id
_entity_poly.type
_entity_poly.pdbx_seq_one_letter_code
_entity_poly.pdbx_strand_id
1 'polypeptide(L)'
;WVLIGGVFFGAVQDFASMYASVKNKGRTIGFIIEEYIGRVGKKLFLAFCWLFCILVIAAFADVVAGTFNGFNLETGAKVAANGSVAMTSIIFIVEAVALGMLLKYGKLNKWVNTAIAIALLIFAVVVGLKCPVYLSREVWHIIIFAYVLVACVAPVWALLQPRDYLNSYLLIFMIVGAIIGVFVANPSCNLAAFNGFNVDGQYLFPILFVTIACGAVSGFHSLVSSGTASKQIKNEKNMLPVSFGAMLMESMLAVIALIAVASFATGEAAKQGLVTQPQIFAGAIANFLSVAGLPHQLVFTLINLAVSAFALTSLDSVARVGRLSFQEFFIDDDTDMDNLNSFMKVVTNKYFATILTLVLSYLLAKVGYAEIWPLFGSANQLLSVLALVACA
;
A
#
# COMPACT_ATOMS: atom_id res chain seq x y z
N TRP A 1 -12.19 13.67 -10.65
CA TRP A 1 -11.65 12.33 -11.02
C TRP A 1 -11.69 11.38 -9.82
N VAL A 2 -11.12 11.73 -8.66
CA VAL A 2 -11.11 10.87 -7.47
C VAL A 2 -12.50 10.35 -7.13
N LEU A 3 -13.50 11.24 -6.97
CA LEU A 3 -14.83 10.87 -6.53
C LEU A 3 -15.57 10.02 -7.57
N ILE A 4 -15.67 10.52 -8.81
CA ILE A 4 -16.41 9.83 -9.88
C ILE A 4 -15.65 8.59 -10.36
N GLY A 5 -14.34 8.72 -10.56
CA GLY A 5 -13.46 7.61 -10.96
C GLY A 5 -13.46 6.46 -9.97
N GLY A 6 -13.37 6.77 -8.68
CA GLY A 6 -13.37 5.75 -7.63
C GLY A 6 -14.65 4.94 -7.55
N VAL A 7 -15.81 5.59 -7.70
CA VAL A 7 -17.12 4.91 -7.65
C VAL A 7 -17.40 4.11 -8.93
N PHE A 8 -17.25 4.74 -10.10
CA PHE A 8 -17.72 4.17 -11.37
C PHE A 8 -16.66 3.36 -12.13
N PHE A 9 -15.39 3.60 -11.88
CA PHE A 9 -14.31 2.86 -12.52
C PHE A 9 -13.56 1.96 -11.53
N GLY A 10 -13.00 2.52 -10.46
CA GLY A 10 -12.17 1.76 -9.51
C GLY A 10 -12.95 0.66 -8.79
N ALA A 11 -14.10 1.00 -8.20
CA ALA A 11 -14.90 0.03 -7.45
C ALA A 11 -15.49 -1.06 -8.36
N VAL A 12 -15.90 -0.70 -9.58
CA VAL A 12 -16.36 -1.66 -10.59
C VAL A 12 -15.22 -2.58 -11.02
N GLN A 13 -14.03 -2.04 -11.28
CA GLN A 13 -12.86 -2.81 -11.65
C GLN A 13 -12.47 -3.82 -10.58
N ASP A 14 -12.41 -3.40 -9.32
CA ASP A 14 -12.03 -4.26 -8.20
C ASP A 14 -13.03 -5.39 -8.02
N PHE A 15 -14.32 -5.09 -8.14
CA PHE A 15 -15.37 -6.11 -8.09
C PHE A 15 -15.30 -7.05 -9.29
N ALA A 16 -15.16 -6.55 -10.52
CA ALA A 16 -15.06 -7.36 -11.72
C ALA A 16 -13.88 -8.33 -11.66
N SER A 17 -12.70 -7.85 -11.20
CA SER A 17 -11.50 -8.66 -11.05
C SER A 17 -11.67 -9.76 -10.01
N MET A 18 -12.31 -9.47 -8.87
CA MET A 18 -12.62 -10.47 -7.85
C MET A 18 -13.65 -11.49 -8.35
N TYR A 19 -14.71 -11.01 -8.99
CA TYR A 19 -15.76 -11.86 -9.55
C TYR A 19 -15.20 -12.82 -10.61
N ALA A 20 -14.41 -12.30 -11.56
CA ALA A 20 -13.77 -13.11 -12.59
C ALA A 20 -12.88 -14.21 -11.97
N SER A 21 -12.08 -13.87 -10.95
CA SER A 21 -11.25 -14.85 -10.25
C SER A 21 -12.07 -15.91 -9.53
N VAL A 22 -13.10 -15.52 -8.77
CA VAL A 22 -13.96 -16.48 -8.02
C VAL A 22 -14.69 -17.41 -8.98
N LYS A 23 -15.23 -16.89 -10.07
CA LYS A 23 -15.88 -17.71 -11.13
C LYS A 23 -14.91 -18.69 -11.79
N ASN A 24 -13.65 -18.32 -11.91
CA ASN A 24 -12.59 -19.17 -12.45
C ASN A 24 -11.81 -19.90 -11.33
N LYS A 25 -12.48 -20.34 -10.26
CA LYS A 25 -11.93 -21.16 -9.17
C LYS A 25 -10.75 -20.52 -8.45
N GLY A 26 -10.71 -19.20 -8.31
CA GLY A 26 -9.64 -18.46 -7.66
C GLY A 26 -8.35 -18.30 -8.50
N ARG A 27 -8.44 -18.46 -9.83
CA ARG A 27 -7.30 -18.21 -10.73
C ARG A 27 -6.95 -16.73 -10.79
N THR A 28 -5.68 -16.44 -11.01
CA THR A 28 -5.22 -15.06 -11.27
C THR A 28 -5.66 -14.59 -12.66
N ILE A 29 -5.71 -13.26 -12.86
CA ILE A 29 -6.05 -12.67 -14.18
C ILE A 29 -5.12 -13.20 -15.28
N GLY A 30 -3.85 -13.47 -14.98
CA GLY A 30 -2.91 -14.05 -15.95
C GLY A 30 -3.39 -15.40 -16.52
N PHE A 31 -3.92 -16.29 -15.70
CA PHE A 31 -4.49 -17.57 -16.17
C PHE A 31 -5.83 -17.38 -16.87
N ILE A 32 -6.64 -16.40 -16.48
CA ILE A 32 -7.86 -16.06 -17.19
C ILE A 32 -7.53 -15.56 -18.61
N ILE A 33 -6.53 -14.72 -18.75
CA ILE A 33 -6.03 -14.25 -20.06
C ILE A 33 -5.53 -15.45 -20.90
N GLU A 34 -4.87 -16.44 -20.30
CA GLU A 34 -4.44 -17.63 -21.03
C GLU A 34 -5.62 -18.38 -21.64
N GLU A 35 -6.70 -18.55 -20.88
CA GLU A 35 -7.88 -19.29 -21.28
C GLU A 35 -8.67 -18.61 -22.42
N TYR A 36 -8.81 -17.26 -22.39
CA TYR A 36 -9.64 -16.51 -23.34
C TYR A 36 -8.86 -15.85 -24.47
N ILE A 37 -7.60 -15.45 -24.24
CA ILE A 37 -6.77 -14.70 -25.21
C ILE A 37 -5.60 -15.56 -25.72
N GLY A 38 -5.10 -16.48 -24.87
CA GLY A 38 -4.02 -17.39 -25.22
C GLY A 38 -2.70 -17.13 -24.51
N ARG A 39 -1.76 -18.04 -24.69
CA ARG A 39 -0.46 -18.07 -23.97
C ARG A 39 0.40 -16.83 -24.17
N VAL A 40 0.41 -16.27 -25.39
CA VAL A 40 1.19 -15.07 -25.68
C VAL A 40 0.66 -13.87 -24.89
N GLY A 41 -0.68 -13.71 -24.84
CA GLY A 41 -1.33 -12.66 -24.05
C GLY A 41 -0.98 -12.78 -22.56
N LYS A 42 -1.06 -14.00 -21.99
CA LYS A 42 -0.65 -14.26 -20.61
C LYS A 42 0.80 -13.86 -20.35
N LYS A 43 1.74 -14.28 -21.18
CA LYS A 43 3.17 -13.99 -20.98
C LYS A 43 3.47 -12.51 -21.06
N LEU A 44 2.89 -11.77 -22.00
CA LEU A 44 3.04 -10.32 -22.08
C LEU A 44 2.44 -9.62 -20.86
N PHE A 45 1.25 -10.03 -20.43
CA PHE A 45 0.60 -9.49 -19.23
C PHE A 45 1.43 -9.76 -17.97
N LEU A 46 1.90 -10.98 -17.74
CA LEU A 46 2.68 -11.34 -16.55
C LEU A 46 4.06 -10.68 -16.53
N ALA A 47 4.73 -10.54 -17.68
CA ALA A 47 5.96 -9.77 -17.78
C ALA A 47 5.74 -8.30 -17.40
N PHE A 48 4.67 -7.69 -17.91
CA PHE A 48 4.29 -6.33 -17.54
C PHE A 48 3.96 -6.22 -16.04
N CYS A 49 3.17 -7.16 -15.49
CA CYS A 49 2.85 -7.19 -14.06
C CYS A 49 4.09 -7.30 -13.18
N TRP A 50 5.06 -8.13 -13.58
CA TRP A 50 6.30 -8.28 -12.82
C TRP A 50 7.13 -7.01 -12.82
N LEU A 51 7.33 -6.36 -14.00
CA LEU A 51 8.03 -5.09 -14.10
C LEU A 51 7.31 -3.98 -13.31
N PHE A 52 5.98 -3.94 -13.38
CA PHE A 52 5.16 -3.04 -12.58
C PHE A 52 5.37 -3.27 -11.07
N CYS A 53 5.38 -4.52 -10.61
CA CYS A 53 5.64 -4.81 -9.20
C CYS A 53 7.02 -4.34 -8.74
N ILE A 54 8.06 -4.43 -9.59
CA ILE A 54 9.40 -3.89 -9.30
C ILE A 54 9.34 -2.39 -9.07
N LEU A 55 8.62 -1.64 -9.93
CA LEU A 55 8.42 -0.19 -9.77
C LEU A 55 7.71 0.14 -8.45
N VAL A 56 6.64 -0.58 -8.13
CA VAL A 56 5.85 -0.37 -6.90
C VAL A 56 6.69 -0.63 -5.66
N ILE A 57 7.42 -1.76 -5.63
CA ILE A 57 8.30 -2.11 -4.50
C ILE A 57 9.34 -1.01 -4.30
N ALA A 58 9.97 -0.54 -5.37
CA ALA A 58 10.97 0.52 -5.30
C ALA A 58 10.40 1.82 -4.74
N ALA A 59 9.25 2.27 -5.25
CA ALA A 59 8.60 3.51 -4.83
C ALA A 59 8.14 3.45 -3.36
N PHE A 60 7.43 2.40 -2.97
CA PHE A 60 6.93 2.27 -1.59
C PHE A 60 8.04 2.03 -0.56
N ALA A 61 9.10 1.28 -0.92
CA ALA A 61 10.26 1.10 -0.03
C ALA A 61 10.95 2.44 0.25
N ASP A 62 11.06 3.31 -0.75
CA ASP A 62 11.65 4.63 -0.60
C ASP A 62 10.77 5.58 0.22
N VAL A 63 9.44 5.56 0.04
CA VAL A 63 8.49 6.30 0.88
C VAL A 63 8.60 5.87 2.35
N VAL A 64 8.61 4.56 2.62
CA VAL A 64 8.73 4.04 4.00
C VAL A 64 10.08 4.42 4.60
N ALA A 65 11.18 4.27 3.85
CA ALA A 65 12.50 4.67 4.30
C ALA A 65 12.57 6.18 4.61
N GLY A 66 11.88 7.00 3.83
CA GLY A 66 11.74 8.44 4.07
C GLY A 66 10.97 8.77 5.35
N THR A 67 9.87 8.06 5.64
CA THR A 67 9.10 8.26 6.88
C THR A 67 9.84 7.78 8.13
N PHE A 68 10.74 6.82 8.01
CA PHE A 68 11.56 6.29 9.09
C PHE A 68 12.90 7.02 9.26
N ASN A 69 13.29 7.86 8.30
CA ASN A 69 14.57 8.58 8.38
C ASN A 69 14.66 9.46 9.62
N GLY A 70 15.52 9.07 10.54
CA GLY A 70 15.71 9.73 11.84
C GLY A 70 16.46 11.06 11.77
N PHE A 71 16.89 11.52 10.60
CA PHE A 71 17.70 12.71 10.42
C PHE A 71 17.10 13.66 9.38
N ASN A 72 17.13 14.95 9.65
CA ASN A 72 16.81 15.96 8.66
C ASN A 72 17.88 15.98 7.56
N LEU A 73 17.47 15.99 6.29
CA LEU A 73 18.39 15.90 5.15
C LEU A 73 19.28 17.16 4.99
N GLU A 74 18.81 18.33 5.44
CA GLU A 74 19.52 19.60 5.29
C GLU A 74 20.42 19.88 6.49
N THR A 75 19.92 19.66 7.71
CA THR A 75 20.59 20.06 8.94
C THR A 75 21.32 18.92 9.66
N GLY A 76 21.05 17.67 9.28
CA GLY A 76 21.55 16.48 10.00
C GLY A 76 20.97 16.31 11.41
N ALA A 77 20.03 17.17 11.83
CA ALA A 77 19.41 17.11 13.15
C ALA A 77 18.50 15.90 13.31
N LYS A 78 18.40 15.37 14.53
CA LYS A 78 17.52 14.23 14.84
C LYS A 78 16.04 14.65 14.76
N VAL A 79 15.23 13.88 14.04
CA VAL A 79 13.79 14.07 13.92
C VAL A 79 13.08 13.03 14.79
N ALA A 80 12.71 13.42 16.01
CA ALA A 80 12.12 12.53 17.01
C ALA A 80 10.81 11.88 16.52
N ALA A 81 9.96 12.59 15.77
CA ALA A 81 8.73 12.06 15.23
C ALA A 81 8.97 10.86 14.32
N ASN A 82 9.91 10.97 13.37
CA ASN A 82 10.26 9.86 12.45
C ASN A 82 10.88 8.69 13.21
N GLY A 83 11.76 8.97 14.18
CA GLY A 83 12.34 7.94 15.03
C GLY A 83 11.30 7.18 15.85
N SER A 84 10.26 7.87 16.33
CA SER A 84 9.12 7.27 17.04
C SER A 84 8.28 6.38 16.11
N VAL A 85 8.00 6.82 14.90
CA VAL A 85 7.28 6.03 13.89
C VAL A 85 8.06 4.77 13.53
N ALA A 86 9.38 4.89 13.34
CA ALA A 86 10.26 3.76 13.04
C ALA A 86 10.26 2.72 14.16
N MET A 87 10.44 3.15 15.42
CA MET A 87 10.43 2.23 16.57
C MET A 87 9.07 1.58 16.77
N THR A 88 7.97 2.35 16.65
CA THR A 88 6.61 1.81 16.73
C THR A 88 6.40 0.74 15.66
N SER A 89 6.85 0.97 14.42
CA SER A 89 6.71 0.01 13.32
C SER A 89 7.49 -1.28 13.56
N ILE A 90 8.68 -1.21 14.15
CA ILE A 90 9.45 -2.42 14.53
C ILE A 90 8.69 -3.24 15.56
N ILE A 91 8.19 -2.60 16.63
CA ILE A 91 7.43 -3.26 17.68
C ILE A 91 6.16 -3.88 17.08
N PHE A 92 5.47 -3.14 16.23
CA PHE A 92 4.24 -3.56 15.55
C PHE A 92 4.43 -4.84 14.72
N ILE A 93 5.57 -5.02 14.05
CA ILE A 93 5.91 -6.24 13.33
C ILE A 93 6.07 -7.42 14.31
N VAL A 94 6.77 -7.21 15.43
CA VAL A 94 6.97 -8.25 16.45
C VAL A 94 5.63 -8.65 17.09
N GLU A 95 4.81 -7.65 17.42
CA GLU A 95 3.46 -7.86 17.98
C GLU A 95 2.54 -8.58 17.00
N ALA A 96 2.63 -8.28 15.70
CA ALA A 96 1.87 -8.97 14.67
C ALA A 96 2.18 -10.47 14.64
N VAL A 97 3.46 -10.86 14.75
CA VAL A 97 3.85 -12.27 14.82
C VAL A 97 3.32 -12.94 16.10
N ALA A 98 3.45 -12.27 17.25
CA ALA A 98 2.92 -12.77 18.53
C ALA A 98 1.39 -12.94 18.50
N LEU A 99 0.67 -11.94 17.96
CA LEU A 99 -0.76 -11.99 17.76
C LEU A 99 -1.17 -13.09 16.78
N GLY A 100 -0.41 -13.29 15.72
CA GLY A 100 -0.63 -14.36 14.73
C GLY A 100 -0.57 -15.76 15.36
N MET A 101 0.39 -15.99 16.23
CA MET A 101 0.47 -17.23 17.02
C MET A 101 -0.71 -17.36 17.99
N LEU A 102 -1.08 -16.27 18.65
CA LEU A 102 -2.22 -16.25 19.57
C LEU A 102 -3.55 -16.54 18.84
N LEU A 103 -3.78 -15.90 17.69
CA LEU A 103 -5.00 -16.11 16.89
C LEU A 103 -5.10 -17.52 16.31
N LYS A 104 -3.97 -18.14 15.96
CA LYS A 104 -3.93 -19.48 15.37
C LYS A 104 -4.11 -20.59 16.42
N TYR A 105 -3.46 -20.47 17.56
CA TYR A 105 -3.39 -21.51 18.57
C TYR A 105 -4.29 -21.21 19.79
N GLY A 106 -4.61 -19.95 20.04
CA GLY A 106 -5.50 -19.51 21.12
C GLY A 106 -6.97 -19.71 20.76
N LYS A 107 -7.76 -20.24 21.70
CA LYS A 107 -9.21 -20.38 21.56
C LYS A 107 -9.94 -19.21 22.24
N LEU A 108 -9.43 -17.98 22.08
CA LEU A 108 -9.98 -16.81 22.74
C LEU A 108 -11.21 -16.27 22.00
N ASN A 109 -12.11 -15.61 22.75
CA ASN A 109 -13.27 -14.96 22.17
C ASN A 109 -12.83 -13.76 21.30
N LYS A 110 -13.62 -13.47 20.26
CA LYS A 110 -13.40 -12.34 19.34
C LYS A 110 -13.16 -11.00 20.07
N TRP A 111 -13.95 -10.71 21.10
CA TRP A 111 -13.81 -9.48 21.88
C TRP A 111 -12.50 -9.39 22.68
N VAL A 112 -12.03 -10.55 23.20
CA VAL A 112 -10.74 -10.62 23.90
C VAL A 112 -9.59 -10.39 22.91
N ASN A 113 -9.65 -11.00 21.72
CA ASN A 113 -8.65 -10.77 20.68
C ASN A 113 -8.59 -9.29 20.26
N THR A 114 -9.75 -8.64 20.13
CA THR A 114 -9.84 -7.20 19.84
C THR A 114 -9.22 -6.35 20.95
N ALA A 115 -9.52 -6.65 22.21
CA ALA A 115 -8.95 -5.93 23.35
C ALA A 115 -7.43 -6.10 23.43
N ILE A 116 -6.91 -7.30 23.18
CA ILE A 116 -5.47 -7.57 23.10
C ILE A 116 -4.84 -6.76 21.95
N ALA A 117 -5.45 -6.78 20.76
CA ALA A 117 -4.94 -6.02 19.60
C ALA A 117 -4.84 -4.52 19.88
N ILE A 118 -5.86 -3.94 20.51
CA ILE A 118 -5.85 -2.51 20.89
C ILE A 118 -4.80 -2.23 21.98
N ALA A 119 -4.66 -3.12 22.96
CA ALA A 119 -3.65 -2.98 24.01
C ALA A 119 -2.21 -3.03 23.43
N LEU A 120 -1.94 -3.95 22.50
CA LEU A 120 -0.68 -4.05 21.79
C LEU A 120 -0.40 -2.77 21.00
N LEU A 121 -1.37 -2.28 20.23
CA LEU A 121 -1.23 -1.05 19.46
C LEU A 121 -0.86 0.15 20.38
N ILE A 122 -1.55 0.30 21.52
CA ILE A 122 -1.23 1.36 22.49
C ILE A 122 0.18 1.18 23.05
N PHE A 123 0.55 -0.05 23.38
CA PHE A 123 1.89 -0.36 23.88
C PHE A 123 2.98 0.01 22.85
N ALA A 124 2.81 -0.39 21.59
CA ALA A 124 3.76 -0.05 20.52
C ALA A 124 3.94 1.46 20.38
N VAL A 125 2.84 2.22 20.40
CA VAL A 125 2.88 3.69 20.29
C VAL A 125 3.58 4.31 21.50
N VAL A 126 3.27 3.88 22.72
CA VAL A 126 3.88 4.42 23.95
C VAL A 126 5.37 4.15 23.97
N VAL A 127 5.81 2.95 23.60
CA VAL A 127 7.24 2.62 23.55
C VAL A 127 7.94 3.39 22.43
N GLY A 128 7.32 3.50 21.26
CA GLY A 128 7.88 4.27 20.15
C GLY A 128 8.09 5.75 20.47
N LEU A 129 7.14 6.36 21.19
CA LEU A 129 7.26 7.76 21.65
C LEU A 129 8.39 7.95 22.70
N LYS A 130 8.62 6.95 23.55
CA LYS A 130 9.65 7.02 24.59
C LYS A 130 11.05 6.63 24.13
N CYS A 131 11.15 5.76 23.14
CA CYS A 131 12.41 5.16 22.67
C CYS A 131 12.56 5.32 21.14
N PRO A 132 12.67 6.54 20.59
CA PRO A 132 12.82 6.73 19.16
C PRO A 132 14.12 6.16 18.62
N VAL A 133 14.09 5.53 17.43
CA VAL A 133 15.26 4.98 16.72
C VAL A 133 15.70 5.95 15.64
N TYR A 134 16.98 6.28 15.62
CA TYR A 134 17.55 7.19 14.64
C TYR A 134 18.52 6.45 13.73
N LEU A 135 18.07 6.10 12.53
CA LEU A 135 18.87 5.54 11.46
C LEU A 135 18.69 6.37 10.19
N SER A 136 19.68 6.33 9.30
CA SER A 136 19.59 7.03 8.01
C SER A 136 18.67 6.30 7.04
N ARG A 137 18.17 7.04 6.02
CA ARG A 137 17.31 6.49 4.95
C ARG A 137 17.96 5.29 4.26
N GLU A 138 19.28 5.31 4.05
CA GLU A 138 19.99 4.23 3.38
C GLU A 138 19.99 2.94 4.21
N VAL A 139 20.19 3.05 5.53
CA VAL A 139 20.13 1.91 6.44
C VAL A 139 18.70 1.35 6.48
N TRP A 140 17.69 2.23 6.48
CA TRP A 140 16.30 1.80 6.42
C TRP A 140 15.97 1.07 5.11
N HIS A 141 16.51 1.48 3.97
CA HIS A 141 16.35 0.71 2.73
C HIS A 141 16.80 -0.73 2.91
N ILE A 142 17.99 -0.95 3.46
CA ILE A 142 18.54 -2.30 3.67
C ILE A 142 17.62 -3.11 4.62
N ILE A 143 17.21 -2.50 5.74
CA ILE A 143 16.33 -3.15 6.72
C ILE A 143 14.97 -3.51 6.11
N ILE A 144 14.36 -2.59 5.35
CA ILE A 144 13.07 -2.81 4.71
C ILE A 144 13.16 -3.94 3.69
N PHE A 145 14.17 -3.96 2.82
CA PHE A 145 14.33 -5.02 1.83
C PHE A 145 14.62 -6.38 2.48
N ALA A 146 15.42 -6.42 3.55
CA ALA A 146 15.62 -7.63 4.34
C ALA A 146 14.31 -8.12 5.00
N TYR A 147 13.52 -7.20 5.55
CA TYR A 147 12.20 -7.50 6.10
C TYR A 147 11.25 -8.07 5.03
N VAL A 148 11.14 -7.40 3.87
CA VAL A 148 10.27 -7.83 2.77
C VAL A 148 10.67 -9.20 2.24
N LEU A 149 11.96 -9.51 2.18
CA LEU A 149 12.45 -10.85 1.83
C LEU A 149 11.87 -11.93 2.76
N VAL A 150 11.93 -11.69 4.07
CA VAL A 150 11.37 -12.59 5.08
C VAL A 150 9.85 -12.65 4.97
N ALA A 151 9.19 -11.50 4.87
CA ALA A 151 7.73 -11.38 4.78
C ALA A 151 7.17 -12.06 3.52
N CYS A 152 7.87 -11.96 2.38
CA CYS A 152 7.45 -12.58 1.12
C CYS A 152 7.47 -14.10 1.17
N VAL A 153 8.38 -14.69 1.94
CA VAL A 153 8.53 -16.16 2.07
C VAL A 153 7.72 -16.74 3.22
N ALA A 154 7.48 -15.96 4.27
CA ALA A 154 6.73 -16.35 5.46
C ALA A 154 5.27 -16.73 5.13
N PRO A 155 4.65 -17.65 5.89
CA PRO A 155 3.23 -17.95 5.74
C PRO A 155 2.35 -16.71 6.02
N VAL A 156 1.29 -16.53 5.22
CA VAL A 156 0.36 -15.38 5.31
C VAL A 156 -0.24 -15.24 6.71
N TRP A 157 -0.62 -16.36 7.34
CA TRP A 157 -1.20 -16.38 8.68
C TRP A 157 -0.26 -15.93 9.80
N ALA A 158 1.06 -16.04 9.59
CA ALA A 158 2.05 -15.76 10.62
C ALA A 158 2.36 -14.26 10.75
N LEU A 159 2.33 -13.53 9.65
CA LEU A 159 2.75 -12.12 9.61
C LEU A 159 1.70 -11.21 8.95
N LEU A 160 1.25 -11.51 7.72
CA LEU A 160 0.36 -10.61 6.98
C LEU A 160 -1.00 -10.45 7.69
N GLN A 161 -1.74 -11.54 7.88
CA GLN A 161 -3.09 -11.47 8.45
C GLN A 161 -3.15 -10.79 9.82
N PRO A 162 -2.27 -11.11 10.79
CA PRO A 162 -2.30 -10.42 12.09
C PRO A 162 -1.92 -8.94 11.99
N ARG A 163 -0.96 -8.60 11.13
CA ARG A 163 -0.56 -7.23 10.92
C ARG A 163 -1.69 -6.42 10.26
N ASP A 164 -2.35 -6.97 9.24
CA ASP A 164 -3.48 -6.32 8.59
C ASP A 164 -4.67 -6.16 9.56
N TYR A 165 -4.86 -7.11 10.47
CA TYR A 165 -5.84 -6.99 11.53
C TYR A 165 -5.55 -5.81 12.47
N LEU A 166 -4.29 -5.63 12.90
CA LEU A 166 -3.86 -4.47 13.69
C LEU A 166 -3.98 -3.17 12.88
N ASN A 167 -3.56 -3.17 11.61
CA ASN A 167 -3.65 -2.02 10.72
C ASN A 167 -5.09 -1.55 10.50
N SER A 168 -6.07 -2.45 10.52
CA SER A 168 -7.48 -2.07 10.36
C SER A 168 -7.96 -1.09 11.44
N TYR A 169 -7.45 -1.19 12.66
CA TYR A 169 -7.77 -0.23 13.73
C TYR A 169 -7.13 1.14 13.49
N LEU A 170 -5.88 1.16 12.99
CA LEU A 170 -5.22 2.40 12.58
C LEU A 170 -5.96 3.07 11.42
N LEU A 171 -6.43 2.29 10.44
CA LEU A 171 -7.22 2.78 9.32
C LEU A 171 -8.52 3.43 9.77
N ILE A 172 -9.29 2.74 10.62
CA ILE A 172 -10.54 3.26 11.15
C ILE A 172 -10.27 4.54 11.95
N PHE A 173 -9.25 4.53 12.81
CA PHE A 173 -8.86 5.74 13.57
C PHE A 173 -8.49 6.89 12.64
N MET A 174 -7.69 6.64 11.60
CA MET A 174 -7.26 7.66 10.65
C MET A 174 -8.45 8.24 9.88
N ILE A 175 -9.33 7.39 9.33
CA ILE A 175 -10.49 7.85 8.53
C ILE A 175 -11.49 8.59 9.41
N VAL A 176 -11.91 8.00 10.54
CA VAL A 176 -12.88 8.62 11.45
C VAL A 176 -12.32 9.90 12.06
N GLY A 177 -11.06 9.86 12.51
CA GLY A 177 -10.38 11.03 13.04
C GLY A 177 -10.26 12.14 12.01
N ALA A 178 -9.90 11.82 10.78
CA ALA A 178 -9.78 12.81 9.71
C ALA A 178 -11.15 13.42 9.34
N ILE A 179 -12.22 12.62 9.27
CA ILE A 179 -13.58 13.10 9.04
C ILE A 179 -14.00 14.09 10.15
N ILE A 180 -13.85 13.66 11.42
CA ILE A 180 -14.16 14.51 12.56
C ILE A 180 -13.31 15.80 12.51
N GLY A 181 -12.02 15.68 12.23
CA GLY A 181 -11.11 16.80 12.11
C GLY A 181 -11.54 17.81 11.05
N VAL A 182 -11.94 17.35 9.86
CA VAL A 182 -12.43 18.21 8.78
C VAL A 182 -13.71 18.98 9.22
N PHE A 183 -14.67 18.29 9.85
CA PHE A 183 -15.92 18.94 10.29
C PHE A 183 -15.70 19.91 11.44
N VAL A 184 -14.84 19.59 12.41
CA VAL A 184 -14.59 20.44 13.58
C VAL A 184 -13.72 21.65 13.20
N ALA A 185 -12.65 21.44 12.41
CA ALA A 185 -11.76 22.51 12.02
C ALA A 185 -12.36 23.39 10.91
N ASN A 186 -13.30 22.86 10.12
CA ASN A 186 -13.89 23.54 8.96
C ASN A 186 -12.84 24.28 8.11
N PRO A 187 -11.81 23.55 7.59
CA PRO A 187 -10.65 24.15 6.97
C PRO A 187 -11.04 24.89 5.68
N SER A 188 -10.49 26.09 5.48
CA SER A 188 -10.63 26.81 4.22
C SER A 188 -9.74 26.18 3.14
N CYS A 189 -10.25 26.03 1.93
CA CYS A 189 -9.45 25.63 0.78
C CYS A 189 -8.65 26.84 0.26
N ASN A 190 -7.33 26.75 0.33
CA ASN A 190 -6.42 27.83 -0.08
C ASN A 190 -5.90 27.67 -1.52
N LEU A 191 -6.27 26.59 -2.20
CA LEU A 191 -5.94 26.35 -3.61
C LEU A 191 -7.06 26.88 -4.50
N ALA A 192 -6.70 27.38 -5.68
CA ALA A 192 -7.67 27.76 -6.69
C ALA A 192 -8.45 26.53 -7.18
N ALA A 193 -9.75 26.70 -7.37
CA ALA A 193 -10.61 25.61 -7.85
C ALA A 193 -10.22 25.13 -9.27
N PHE A 194 -9.66 26.01 -10.07
CA PHE A 194 -9.17 25.71 -11.41
C PHE A 194 -7.97 26.60 -11.74
N ASN A 195 -6.85 25.98 -12.12
CA ASN A 195 -5.60 26.66 -12.47
C ASN A 195 -5.31 26.65 -13.98
N GLY A 196 -6.25 26.16 -14.81
CA GLY A 196 -6.09 26.05 -16.25
C GLY A 196 -5.88 24.63 -16.74
N PHE A 197 -5.81 24.48 -18.07
CA PHE A 197 -5.57 23.17 -18.71
C PHE A 197 -4.10 22.80 -18.80
N ASN A 198 -3.20 23.76 -18.51
CA ASN A 198 -1.76 23.55 -18.47
C ASN A 198 -1.21 24.29 -17.26
N VAL A 199 -0.53 23.58 -16.37
CA VAL A 199 0.14 24.12 -15.20
C VAL A 199 1.58 23.61 -15.20
N ASP A 200 2.54 24.53 -15.20
CA ASP A 200 3.98 24.22 -15.22
C ASP A 200 4.39 23.25 -16.34
N GLY A 201 3.79 23.40 -17.53
CA GLY A 201 4.07 22.55 -18.67
C GLY A 201 3.35 21.19 -18.65
N GLN A 202 2.59 20.90 -17.62
CA GLN A 202 1.81 19.68 -17.50
C GLN A 202 0.35 19.92 -17.89
N TYR A 203 -0.12 19.14 -18.86
CA TYR A 203 -1.51 19.23 -19.33
C TYR A 203 -2.45 18.46 -18.40
N LEU A 204 -3.63 19.04 -18.15
CA LEU A 204 -4.67 18.39 -17.35
C LEU A 204 -5.03 17.00 -17.91
N PHE A 205 -5.19 16.90 -19.23
CA PHE A 205 -5.38 15.61 -19.91
C PHE A 205 -4.16 15.28 -20.77
N PRO A 206 -3.56 14.10 -20.66
CA PRO A 206 -3.93 12.96 -19.79
C PRO A 206 -3.26 12.99 -18.41
N ILE A 207 -2.32 13.90 -18.12
CA ILE A 207 -1.36 13.81 -17.02
C ILE A 207 -2.05 13.75 -15.66
N LEU A 208 -3.06 14.59 -15.37
CA LEU A 208 -3.80 14.55 -14.12
C LEU A 208 -4.43 13.18 -13.87
N PHE A 209 -5.07 12.61 -14.89
CA PHE A 209 -5.77 11.32 -14.80
C PHE A 209 -4.83 10.14 -14.59
N VAL A 210 -3.60 10.26 -15.08
CA VAL A 210 -2.55 9.27 -14.90
C VAL A 210 -1.87 9.41 -13.53
N THR A 211 -1.62 10.62 -13.07
CA THR A 211 -0.93 10.90 -11.81
C THR A 211 -1.80 10.52 -10.60
N ILE A 212 -3.11 10.83 -10.65
CA ILE A 212 -4.08 10.41 -9.63
C ILE A 212 -4.60 9.02 -10.00
N ALA A 213 -3.82 8.01 -9.71
CA ALA A 213 -4.15 6.64 -10.04
C ALA A 213 -4.98 5.97 -8.93
N CYS A 214 -4.37 5.59 -7.82
CA CYS A 214 -4.97 4.70 -6.84
C CYS A 214 -6.29 5.21 -6.25
N GLY A 215 -6.40 6.48 -5.91
CA GLY A 215 -7.62 7.06 -5.34
C GLY A 215 -8.83 7.08 -6.29
N ALA A 216 -8.62 6.88 -7.60
CA ALA A 216 -9.67 6.84 -8.60
C ALA A 216 -9.82 5.45 -9.23
N VAL A 217 -8.74 4.87 -9.73
CA VAL A 217 -8.71 3.52 -10.29
C VAL A 217 -7.30 2.97 -10.20
N SER A 218 -7.13 1.72 -9.78
CA SER A 218 -5.80 1.12 -9.58
C SER A 218 -5.70 -0.25 -10.22
N GLY A 219 -4.75 -0.39 -11.14
CA GLY A 219 -4.44 -1.67 -11.76
C GLY A 219 -3.89 -2.68 -10.75
N PHE A 220 -3.15 -2.21 -9.73
CA PHE A 220 -2.66 -3.06 -8.67
C PHE A 220 -3.79 -3.75 -7.88
N HIS A 221 -4.90 -3.05 -7.65
CA HIS A 221 -6.06 -3.63 -6.97
C HIS A 221 -6.60 -4.86 -7.68
N SER A 222 -6.63 -4.88 -9.00
CA SER A 222 -7.10 -6.03 -9.77
C SER A 222 -6.20 -7.27 -9.56
N LEU A 223 -4.88 -7.08 -9.41
CA LEU A 223 -3.95 -8.16 -9.09
C LEU A 223 -4.17 -8.69 -7.67
N VAL A 224 -4.39 -7.82 -6.70
CA VAL A 224 -4.68 -8.22 -5.31
C VAL A 224 -6.04 -8.87 -5.20
N SER A 225 -7.06 -8.30 -5.84
CA SER A 225 -8.42 -8.84 -5.86
C SER A 225 -8.46 -10.26 -6.42
N SER A 226 -7.80 -10.53 -7.56
CA SER A 226 -7.78 -11.85 -8.19
C SER A 226 -6.75 -12.81 -7.60
N GLY A 227 -5.57 -12.31 -7.22
CA GLY A 227 -4.45 -13.15 -6.78
C GLY A 227 -4.47 -13.51 -5.30
N THR A 228 -5.04 -12.66 -4.46
CA THR A 228 -4.96 -12.78 -3.00
C THR A 228 -6.33 -12.74 -2.33
N ALA A 229 -7.12 -11.69 -2.52
CA ALA A 229 -8.37 -11.49 -1.79
C ALA A 229 -9.43 -12.54 -2.18
N SER A 230 -9.56 -12.89 -3.45
CA SER A 230 -10.49 -13.92 -3.94
C SER A 230 -10.30 -15.27 -3.27
N LYS A 231 -9.05 -15.61 -2.87
CA LYS A 231 -8.70 -16.86 -2.19
C LYS A 231 -8.96 -16.85 -0.68
N GLN A 232 -9.29 -15.70 -0.10
CA GLN A 232 -9.50 -15.52 1.34
C GLN A 232 -10.97 -15.29 1.71
N ILE A 233 -11.84 -14.96 0.77
CA ILE A 233 -13.28 -14.80 1.03
C ILE A 233 -13.91 -16.15 1.34
N LYS A 234 -14.77 -16.16 2.38
CA LYS A 234 -15.47 -17.39 2.81
C LYS A 234 -16.78 -17.62 2.04
N ASN A 235 -17.37 -16.58 1.48
CA ASN A 235 -18.66 -16.62 0.81
C ASN A 235 -18.67 -15.61 -0.32
N GLU A 236 -19.28 -15.95 -1.45
CA GLU A 236 -19.45 -15.08 -2.61
C GLU A 236 -20.20 -13.77 -2.29
N LYS A 237 -21.11 -13.79 -1.31
CA LYS A 237 -21.80 -12.58 -0.82
C LYS A 237 -20.83 -11.52 -0.25
N ASN A 238 -19.66 -11.93 0.16
CA ASN A 238 -18.65 -11.02 0.70
C ASN A 238 -17.81 -10.34 -0.40
N MET A 239 -17.96 -10.71 -1.67
CA MET A 239 -17.21 -10.09 -2.76
C MET A 239 -17.48 -8.59 -2.85
N LEU A 240 -18.74 -8.19 -2.82
CA LEU A 240 -19.12 -6.78 -2.95
C LEU A 240 -18.53 -5.89 -1.84
N PRO A 241 -18.69 -6.18 -0.54
CA PRO A 241 -18.10 -5.33 0.49
C PRO A 241 -16.57 -5.39 0.52
N VAL A 242 -15.94 -6.53 0.15
CA VAL A 242 -14.48 -6.68 0.22
C VAL A 242 -13.77 -5.99 -0.95
N SER A 243 -14.37 -5.94 -2.14
CA SER A 243 -13.78 -5.28 -3.31
C SER A 243 -14.35 -3.89 -3.54
N PHE A 244 -15.61 -3.79 -3.94
CA PHE A 244 -16.29 -2.51 -4.21
C PHE A 244 -16.28 -1.59 -2.97
N GLY A 245 -16.64 -2.13 -1.81
CA GLY A 245 -16.66 -1.38 -0.55
C GLY A 245 -15.28 -0.87 -0.12
N ALA A 246 -14.22 -1.67 -0.30
CA ALA A 246 -12.86 -1.26 0.01
C ALA A 246 -12.40 -0.09 -0.88
N MET A 247 -12.72 -0.13 -2.18
CA MET A 247 -12.38 0.97 -3.09
C MET A 247 -13.13 2.26 -2.76
N LEU A 248 -14.39 2.17 -2.28
CA LEU A 248 -15.11 3.36 -1.80
C LEU A 248 -14.42 3.99 -0.57
N MET A 249 -13.89 3.17 0.34
CA MET A 249 -13.13 3.67 1.49
C MET A 249 -11.83 4.33 1.05
N GLU A 250 -11.14 3.79 0.07
CA GLU A 250 -9.94 4.40 -0.49
C GLU A 250 -10.23 5.73 -1.18
N SER A 251 -11.29 5.80 -1.98
CA SER A 251 -11.73 7.05 -2.63
C SER A 251 -12.10 8.11 -1.60
N MET A 252 -12.74 7.74 -0.49
CA MET A 252 -13.05 8.64 0.61
C MET A 252 -11.76 9.17 1.26
N LEU A 253 -10.76 8.31 1.50
CA LEU A 253 -9.47 8.72 2.02
C LEU A 253 -8.75 9.68 1.05
N ALA A 254 -8.84 9.43 -0.25
CA ALA A 254 -8.25 10.30 -1.26
C ALA A 254 -8.93 11.69 -1.30
N VAL A 255 -10.24 11.77 -1.07
CA VAL A 255 -10.95 13.06 -0.91
C VAL A 255 -10.48 13.79 0.35
N ILE A 256 -10.33 13.08 1.47
CA ILE A 256 -9.79 13.66 2.72
C ILE A 256 -8.35 14.17 2.49
N ALA A 257 -7.52 13.42 1.79
CA ALA A 257 -6.16 13.84 1.46
C ALA A 257 -6.15 15.08 0.59
N LEU A 258 -7.07 15.20 -0.37
CA LEU A 258 -7.23 16.40 -1.19
C LEU A 258 -7.61 17.63 -0.34
N ILE A 259 -8.56 17.48 0.57
CA ILE A 259 -8.95 18.55 1.51
C ILE A 259 -7.75 18.93 2.40
N ALA A 260 -7.04 17.96 2.94
CA ALA A 260 -5.87 18.18 3.78
C ALA A 260 -4.78 19.00 3.05
N VAL A 261 -4.42 18.60 1.84
CA VAL A 261 -3.44 19.30 1.02
C VAL A 261 -3.94 20.68 0.61
N ALA A 262 -5.19 20.80 0.19
CA ALA A 262 -5.77 22.06 -0.27
C ALA A 262 -5.84 23.13 0.85
N SER A 263 -5.99 22.71 2.10
CA SER A 263 -6.04 23.62 3.25
C SER A 263 -4.65 23.93 3.84
N PHE A 264 -3.69 23.01 3.70
CA PHE A 264 -2.41 23.06 4.43
C PHE A 264 -1.20 23.39 3.54
N ALA A 265 -1.26 23.13 2.23
CA ALA A 265 -0.08 23.18 1.34
C ALA A 265 0.48 24.58 1.07
N THR A 266 -0.26 25.67 1.30
CA THR A 266 0.17 27.04 0.99
C THR A 266 1.07 27.64 2.08
N GLY A 267 2.24 27.03 2.29
CA GLY A 267 3.31 27.59 3.14
C GLY A 267 3.33 27.10 4.59
N GLU A 268 2.25 26.54 5.13
CA GLU A 268 2.24 26.02 6.50
C GLU A 268 3.10 24.75 6.65
N ALA A 269 3.07 23.86 5.67
CA ALA A 269 3.91 22.67 5.65
C ALA A 269 5.40 23.02 5.64
N ALA A 270 5.79 23.98 4.82
CA ALA A 270 7.17 24.48 4.75
C ALA A 270 7.61 25.12 6.07
N LYS A 271 6.75 25.92 6.70
CA LYS A 271 7.01 26.53 8.03
C LYS A 271 7.24 25.49 9.12
N GLN A 272 6.57 24.33 9.02
CA GLN A 272 6.73 23.22 9.97
C GLN A 272 7.84 22.24 9.57
N GLY A 273 8.58 22.50 8.49
CA GLY A 273 9.66 21.63 8.01
C GLY A 273 9.19 20.27 7.52
N LEU A 274 7.93 20.16 7.06
CA LEU A 274 7.36 18.94 6.54
C LEU A 274 7.69 18.80 5.05
N VAL A 275 8.45 17.78 4.69
CA VAL A 275 9.01 17.62 3.33
C VAL A 275 8.31 16.49 2.55
N THR A 276 7.91 15.41 3.24
CA THR A 276 7.33 14.25 2.58
C THR A 276 5.80 14.32 2.55
N GLN A 277 5.18 13.72 1.52
CA GLN A 277 3.72 13.66 1.37
C GLN A 277 3.02 13.06 2.61
N PRO A 278 3.50 11.93 3.21
CA PRO A 278 2.94 11.42 4.46
C PRO A 278 2.98 12.43 5.62
N GLN A 279 4.09 13.17 5.75
CA GLN A 279 4.23 14.19 6.79
C GLN A 279 3.27 15.36 6.58
N ILE A 280 3.08 15.82 5.34
CA ILE A 280 2.14 16.89 5.01
C ILE A 280 0.71 16.47 5.34
N PHE A 281 0.32 15.27 4.95
CA PHE A 281 -0.99 14.71 5.27
C PHE A 281 -1.18 14.58 6.79
N ALA A 282 -0.21 13.98 7.49
CA ALA A 282 -0.26 13.81 8.94
C ALA A 282 -0.30 15.16 9.68
N GLY A 283 0.45 16.16 9.22
CA GLY A 283 0.44 17.51 9.77
C GLY A 283 -0.90 18.19 9.61
N ALA A 284 -1.52 18.10 8.44
CA ALA A 284 -2.84 18.66 8.19
C ALA A 284 -3.90 18.06 9.13
N ILE A 285 -3.96 16.73 9.22
CA ILE A 285 -4.93 16.05 10.09
C ILE A 285 -4.65 16.35 11.58
N ALA A 286 -3.36 16.43 11.97
CA ALA A 286 -2.99 16.82 13.33
C ALA A 286 -3.45 18.26 13.67
N ASN A 287 -3.32 19.18 12.73
CA ASN A 287 -3.85 20.55 12.89
C ASN A 287 -5.37 20.54 13.04
N PHE A 288 -6.10 19.79 12.22
CA PHE A 288 -7.55 19.72 12.30
C PHE A 288 -8.02 19.16 13.66
N LEU A 289 -7.41 18.08 14.13
CA LEU A 289 -7.77 17.45 15.39
C LEU A 289 -7.27 18.21 16.62
N SER A 290 -6.25 19.08 16.47
CA SER A 290 -5.82 19.96 17.56
C SER A 290 -6.89 21.00 17.91
N VAL A 291 -7.71 21.42 16.95
CA VAL A 291 -8.89 22.27 17.19
C VAL A 291 -9.91 21.55 18.08
N ALA A 292 -10.00 20.21 17.97
CA ALA A 292 -10.84 19.39 18.85
C ALA A 292 -10.19 19.09 20.22
N GLY A 293 -9.02 19.67 20.52
CA GLY A 293 -8.32 19.52 21.80
C GLY A 293 -7.37 18.33 21.90
N LEU A 294 -7.10 17.60 20.80
CA LEU A 294 -6.14 16.50 20.81
C LEU A 294 -4.70 17.02 20.69
N PRO A 295 -3.70 16.39 21.39
CA PRO A 295 -2.31 16.81 21.30
C PRO A 295 -1.77 16.61 19.87
N HIS A 296 -1.31 17.70 19.25
CA HIS A 296 -0.82 17.70 17.86
C HIS A 296 0.24 16.62 17.60
N GLN A 297 1.26 16.51 18.46
CA GLN A 297 2.36 15.56 18.26
C GLN A 297 1.89 14.10 18.33
N LEU A 298 0.94 13.78 19.19
CA LEU A 298 0.36 12.44 19.29
C LEU A 298 -0.37 12.09 17.99
N VAL A 299 -1.25 12.97 17.53
CA VAL A 299 -2.01 12.77 16.29
C VAL A 299 -1.09 12.67 15.10
N PHE A 300 -0.11 13.56 14.97
CA PHE A 300 0.89 13.53 13.90
C PHE A 300 1.61 12.16 13.86
N THR A 301 2.08 11.68 15.00
CA THR A 301 2.78 10.38 15.09
C THR A 301 1.85 9.23 14.72
N LEU A 302 0.60 9.21 15.20
CA LEU A 302 -0.36 8.16 14.89
C LEU A 302 -0.75 8.12 13.40
N ILE A 303 -0.99 9.27 12.78
CA ILE A 303 -1.34 9.33 11.35
C ILE A 303 -0.14 8.93 10.50
N ASN A 304 1.05 9.43 10.81
CA ASN A 304 2.28 9.07 10.09
C ASN A 304 2.61 7.57 10.24
N LEU A 305 2.37 6.99 11.43
CA LEU A 305 2.46 5.56 11.67
C LEU A 305 1.46 4.80 10.79
N ALA A 306 0.19 5.23 10.75
CA ALA A 306 -0.83 4.60 9.93
C ALA A 306 -0.42 4.56 8.45
N VAL A 307 0.01 5.69 7.89
CA VAL A 307 0.46 5.78 6.50
C VAL A 307 1.66 4.86 6.24
N SER A 308 2.65 4.86 7.14
CA SER A 308 3.84 3.99 7.03
C SER A 308 3.47 2.50 7.11
N ALA A 309 2.57 2.14 8.00
CA ALA A 309 2.10 0.77 8.19
C ALA A 309 1.34 0.27 6.93
N PHE A 310 0.52 1.11 6.30
CA PHE A 310 -0.15 0.78 5.04
C PHE A 310 0.81 0.64 3.88
N ALA A 311 1.78 1.56 3.76
CA ALA A 311 2.81 1.46 2.74
C ALA A 311 3.61 0.15 2.88
N LEU A 312 3.95 -0.25 4.11
CA LEU A 312 4.67 -1.50 4.38
C LEU A 312 3.82 -2.74 4.09
N THR A 313 2.51 -2.71 4.39
CA THR A 313 1.57 -3.80 4.05
C THR A 313 1.42 -3.95 2.54
N SER A 314 1.29 -2.84 1.82
CA SER A 314 1.24 -2.83 0.36
C SER A 314 2.51 -3.39 -0.23
N LEU A 315 3.68 -3.02 0.31
CA LEU A 315 4.99 -3.50 -0.11
C LEU A 315 5.11 -5.03 -0.01
N ASP A 316 4.65 -5.64 1.09
CA ASP A 316 4.66 -7.09 1.25
C ASP A 316 3.73 -7.80 0.26
N SER A 317 2.56 -7.23 0.02
CA SER A 317 1.58 -7.76 -0.92
C SER A 317 2.09 -7.70 -2.35
N VAL A 318 2.68 -6.55 -2.75
CA VAL A 318 3.28 -6.37 -4.08
C VAL A 318 4.46 -7.31 -4.30
N ALA A 319 5.33 -7.50 -3.31
CA ALA A 319 6.47 -8.41 -3.43
C ALA A 319 6.01 -9.86 -3.67
N ARG A 320 4.92 -10.28 -3.02
CA ARG A 320 4.31 -11.60 -3.26
C ARG A 320 3.70 -11.71 -4.65
N VAL A 321 2.96 -10.69 -5.09
CA VAL A 321 2.36 -10.64 -6.43
C VAL A 321 3.46 -10.64 -7.50
N GLY A 322 4.51 -9.85 -7.35
CA GLY A 322 5.65 -9.80 -8.26
C GLY A 322 6.35 -11.16 -8.38
N ARG A 323 6.62 -11.82 -7.24
CA ARG A 323 7.15 -13.17 -7.24
C ARG A 323 6.24 -14.14 -7.98
N LEU A 324 4.92 -14.12 -7.72
CA LEU A 324 3.96 -15.00 -8.37
C LEU A 324 3.89 -14.73 -9.87
N SER A 325 3.84 -13.47 -10.29
CA SER A 325 3.84 -13.10 -11.71
C SER A 325 5.08 -13.59 -12.44
N PHE A 326 6.26 -13.50 -11.79
CA PHE A 326 7.49 -14.06 -12.33
C PHE A 326 7.43 -15.58 -12.47
N GLN A 327 6.93 -16.30 -11.46
CA GLN A 327 6.82 -17.76 -11.49
C GLN A 327 5.79 -18.21 -12.54
N GLU A 328 4.60 -17.60 -12.56
CA GLU A 328 3.52 -17.91 -13.51
C GLU A 328 3.89 -17.61 -14.97
N PHE A 329 4.84 -16.70 -15.23
CA PHE A 329 5.34 -16.43 -16.56
C PHE A 329 5.98 -17.68 -17.23
N PHE A 330 6.59 -18.54 -16.42
CA PHE A 330 7.24 -19.77 -16.89
C PHE A 330 6.32 -21.00 -16.81
N ILE A 331 5.18 -20.92 -16.14
CA ILE A 331 4.24 -22.01 -15.92
C ILE A 331 3.02 -21.81 -16.84
N ASP A 332 2.76 -22.76 -17.71
CA ASP A 332 1.54 -22.83 -18.51
C ASP A 332 0.57 -23.84 -17.86
N ASP A 333 -0.74 -23.84 -18.22
CA ASP A 333 -1.76 -24.74 -17.67
C ASP A 333 -1.40 -26.23 -17.86
N ASP A 334 -0.67 -26.55 -18.93
CA ASP A 334 -0.24 -27.92 -19.27
C ASP A 334 1.13 -28.30 -18.66
N THR A 335 1.74 -27.42 -17.83
CA THR A 335 3.07 -27.70 -17.29
C THR A 335 3.01 -28.78 -16.22
N ASP A 336 3.69 -29.90 -16.47
CA ASP A 336 3.87 -30.98 -15.49
C ASP A 336 4.85 -30.52 -14.39
N MET A 337 4.32 -30.24 -13.20
CA MET A 337 5.09 -29.74 -12.06
C MET A 337 6.04 -30.79 -11.46
N ASP A 338 5.81 -32.08 -11.73
CA ASP A 338 6.63 -33.18 -11.21
C ASP A 338 7.88 -33.40 -12.08
N ASN A 339 7.81 -33.10 -13.39
CA ASN A 339 8.85 -33.33 -14.37
C ASN A 339 9.53 -32.06 -14.92
N LEU A 340 9.70 -31.03 -14.07
CA LEU A 340 10.38 -29.82 -14.47
C LEU A 340 11.88 -30.04 -14.77
N ASN A 341 12.37 -29.42 -15.86
CA ASN A 341 13.80 -29.39 -16.15
C ASN A 341 14.55 -28.52 -15.13
N SER A 342 15.89 -28.64 -15.09
CA SER A 342 16.72 -27.92 -14.10
C SER A 342 16.56 -26.39 -14.14
N PHE A 343 16.40 -25.80 -15.32
CA PHE A 343 16.17 -24.37 -15.48
C PHE A 343 14.81 -23.97 -14.89
N MET A 344 13.75 -24.70 -15.22
CA MET A 344 12.40 -24.44 -14.69
C MET A 344 12.36 -24.57 -13.17
N LYS A 345 13.05 -25.56 -12.59
CA LYS A 345 13.16 -25.71 -11.13
C LYS A 345 13.76 -24.49 -10.45
N VAL A 346 14.74 -23.84 -11.10
CA VAL A 346 15.35 -22.61 -10.55
C VAL A 346 14.41 -21.41 -10.67
N VAL A 347 13.84 -21.14 -11.85
CA VAL A 347 13.02 -19.94 -12.08
C VAL A 347 11.67 -20.02 -11.35
N THR A 348 11.12 -21.21 -11.14
CA THR A 348 9.88 -21.41 -10.37
C THR A 348 10.13 -21.49 -8.86
N ASN A 349 11.40 -21.52 -8.42
CA ASN A 349 11.73 -21.53 -7.00
C ASN A 349 11.35 -20.22 -6.34
N LYS A 350 10.57 -20.30 -5.25
CA LYS A 350 10.06 -19.12 -4.54
C LYS A 350 11.16 -18.19 -4.02
N TYR A 351 12.30 -18.75 -3.60
CA TYR A 351 13.42 -17.95 -3.07
C TYR A 351 14.13 -17.21 -4.20
N PHE A 352 14.42 -17.91 -5.31
CA PHE A 352 15.06 -17.28 -6.48
C PHE A 352 14.20 -16.14 -7.03
N ALA A 353 12.93 -16.39 -7.29
CA ALA A 353 11.99 -15.40 -7.81
C ALA A 353 11.86 -14.17 -6.88
N THR A 354 11.83 -14.40 -5.55
CA THR A 354 11.78 -13.31 -4.57
C THR A 354 13.07 -12.48 -4.57
N ILE A 355 14.23 -13.14 -4.48
CA ILE A 355 15.53 -12.45 -4.43
C ILE A 355 15.75 -11.63 -5.70
N LEU A 356 15.48 -12.21 -6.88
CA LEU A 356 15.62 -11.51 -8.16
C LEU A 356 14.73 -10.25 -8.20
N THR A 357 13.46 -10.39 -7.85
CA THR A 357 12.51 -9.25 -7.83
C THR A 357 12.98 -8.16 -6.86
N LEU A 358 13.39 -8.53 -5.63
CA LEU A 358 13.81 -7.57 -4.62
C LEU A 358 15.13 -6.89 -4.94
N VAL A 359 16.10 -7.62 -5.53
CA VAL A 359 17.38 -7.01 -5.97
C VAL A 359 17.14 -5.96 -7.04
N LEU A 360 16.33 -6.27 -8.06
CA LEU A 360 16.00 -5.29 -9.10
C LEU A 360 15.24 -4.08 -8.53
N SER A 361 14.31 -4.33 -7.61
CA SER A 361 13.57 -3.25 -6.93
C SER A 361 14.49 -2.40 -6.06
N TYR A 362 15.47 -2.99 -5.36
CA TYR A 362 16.44 -2.24 -4.56
C TYR A 362 17.32 -1.34 -5.42
N LEU A 363 17.80 -1.85 -6.56
CA LEU A 363 18.59 -1.05 -7.50
C LEU A 363 17.78 0.13 -8.03
N LEU A 364 16.51 -0.10 -8.35
CA LEU A 364 15.61 0.94 -8.82
C LEU A 364 15.27 1.96 -7.71
N ALA A 365 15.10 1.52 -6.46
CA ALA A 365 14.83 2.41 -5.33
C ALA A 365 15.93 3.45 -5.09
N LYS A 366 17.16 3.20 -5.58
CA LYS A 366 18.27 4.17 -5.53
C LYS A 366 18.04 5.40 -6.41
N VAL A 367 17.18 5.30 -7.42
CA VAL A 367 16.79 6.43 -8.28
C VAL A 367 15.96 7.45 -7.50
N GLY A 368 15.17 6.99 -6.54
CA GLY A 368 14.33 7.82 -5.70
C GLY A 368 12.87 7.86 -6.13
N TYR A 369 12.00 8.00 -5.14
CA TYR A 369 10.55 7.99 -5.30
C TYR A 369 10.03 9.03 -6.31
N ALA A 370 10.54 10.26 -6.27
CA ALA A 370 10.03 11.36 -7.10
C ALA A 370 10.17 11.08 -8.61
N GLU A 371 11.27 10.45 -9.00
CA GLU A 371 11.55 10.09 -10.40
C GLU A 371 10.74 8.86 -10.86
N ILE A 372 10.48 7.94 -9.94
CA ILE A 372 9.75 6.69 -10.25
C ILE A 372 8.24 6.93 -10.33
N TRP A 373 7.70 7.88 -9.58
CA TRP A 373 6.26 8.06 -9.40
C TRP A 373 5.45 8.30 -10.67
N PRO A 374 5.90 9.14 -11.64
CA PRO A 374 5.15 9.32 -12.89
C PRO A 374 5.06 8.03 -13.71
N LEU A 375 6.14 7.23 -13.73
CA LEU A 375 6.16 5.94 -14.42
C LEU A 375 5.25 4.93 -13.73
N PHE A 376 5.27 4.90 -12.38
CA PHE A 376 4.37 4.08 -11.59
C PHE A 376 2.89 4.41 -11.88
N GLY A 377 2.51 5.68 -11.89
CA GLY A 377 1.15 6.12 -12.19
C GLY A 377 0.68 5.66 -13.57
N SER A 378 1.50 5.87 -14.61
CA SER A 378 1.21 5.45 -15.98
C SER A 378 1.06 3.94 -16.12
N ALA A 379 1.97 3.17 -15.52
CA ALA A 379 1.93 1.72 -15.54
C ALA A 379 0.72 1.16 -14.78
N ASN A 380 0.34 1.79 -13.67
CA ASN A 380 -0.83 1.41 -12.88
C ASN A 380 -2.14 1.61 -13.66
N GLN A 381 -2.27 2.71 -14.40
CA GLN A 381 -3.44 2.96 -15.25
C GLN A 381 -3.50 1.97 -16.42
N LEU A 382 -2.38 1.69 -17.07
CA LEU A 382 -2.32 0.69 -18.14
C LEU A 382 -2.73 -0.70 -17.63
N LEU A 383 -2.25 -1.08 -16.45
CA LEU A 383 -2.63 -2.35 -15.80
C LEU A 383 -4.13 -2.41 -15.53
N SER A 384 -4.73 -1.29 -15.10
CA SER A 384 -6.17 -1.18 -14.88
C SER A 384 -6.97 -1.47 -16.15
N VAL A 385 -6.59 -0.86 -17.26
CA VAL A 385 -7.24 -1.10 -18.57
C VAL A 385 -7.09 -2.56 -18.99
N LEU A 386 -5.89 -3.13 -18.89
CA LEU A 386 -5.64 -4.53 -19.24
C LEU A 386 -6.48 -5.49 -18.40
N ALA A 387 -6.61 -5.22 -17.10
CA ALA A 387 -7.43 -6.02 -16.20
C ALA A 387 -8.93 -5.92 -16.52
N LEU A 388 -9.45 -4.72 -16.82
CA LEU A 388 -10.83 -4.54 -17.22
C LEU A 388 -11.15 -5.26 -18.54
N VAL A 389 -10.27 -5.15 -19.54
CA VAL A 389 -10.43 -5.87 -20.82
C VAL A 389 -10.41 -7.39 -20.60
N ALA A 390 -9.58 -7.89 -19.69
CA ALA A 390 -9.51 -9.31 -19.38
C ALA A 390 -10.77 -9.82 -18.62
N CYS A 391 -11.49 -8.93 -17.93
CA CYS A 391 -12.71 -9.28 -17.18
C CYS A 391 -14.01 -9.09 -17.99
N ALA A 392 -13.93 -8.38 -19.11
CA ALA A 392 -15.08 -8.14 -20.01
C ALA A 392 -15.33 -9.30 -20.94
#